data_50e1fc172236156693cc677836ed84e4
#
_entry.id   50e1fc172236156693cc677836ed84e4
#
_cell.length_a   1.000
_cell.length_b   1.000
_cell.length_c   1.000
_cell.angle_alpha   90.00
_cell.angle_beta   90.00
_cell.angle_gamma   90.00
#
_symmetry.space_group_name_H-M   'P 1'
#
loop_
_entity.id
_entity.type
_entity.pdbx_description
1 polymer ?
#
loop_
_entity_poly.entity_id
_entity_poly.type
_entity_poly.pdbx_seq_one_letter_code
_entity_poly.pdbx_strand_id
1 'polypeptide(L)'
;MMIGIVGAGQDKFTVETEAKARATIRKILIDNPTATITSGHSKKKGIDIITEEEFYLNRTTGGLWIRAPVIEAWPKNGQGYGYMARNLDIAKADLVVVIVVKEYPPGYKFESWEPKTPYCYHCKDKRESHIKSGACWTGLKAIELGHQAIWYLL
;
A
#
# COMPACT_ATOMS: atom_id res chain seq x y z
N MET A 1 13.97 5.91 11.49
CA MET A 1 13.59 5.13 10.30
C MET A 1 12.13 5.39 9.98
N MET A 2 11.82 5.62 8.72
CA MET A 2 10.44 5.76 8.22
C MET A 2 10.05 4.53 7.41
N ILE A 3 8.87 3.98 7.68
CA ILE A 3 8.32 2.83 6.96
C ILE A 3 7.03 3.25 6.28
N GLY A 4 7.01 3.17 4.96
CA GLY A 4 5.81 3.36 4.15
C GLY A 4 5.03 2.06 4.03
N ILE A 5 3.73 2.06 4.30
CA ILE A 5 2.85 0.89 4.15
C ILE A 5 1.75 1.23 3.15
N VAL A 6 1.70 0.48 2.07
CA VAL A 6 0.74 0.66 0.97
C VAL A 6 0.18 -0.69 0.53
N GLY A 7 -1.01 -0.69 -0.05
CA GLY A 7 -1.57 -1.96 -0.51
C GLY A 7 -2.94 -1.85 -1.16
N ALA A 8 -3.62 -2.99 -1.19
CA ALA A 8 -4.91 -3.15 -1.82
C ALA A 8 -6.03 -2.41 -1.07
N GLY A 9 -7.04 -1.98 -1.80
CA GLY A 9 -8.27 -1.44 -1.23
C GLY A 9 -9.13 -2.52 -0.57
N GLN A 10 -10.07 -2.08 0.28
CA GLN A 10 -10.90 -2.97 1.11
C GLN A 10 -11.71 -3.99 0.31
N ASP A 11 -12.18 -3.62 -0.86
CA ASP A 11 -12.99 -4.48 -1.74
C ASP A 11 -12.25 -5.71 -2.30
N LYS A 12 -10.93 -5.74 -2.18
CA LYS A 12 -10.05 -6.83 -2.64
C LYS A 12 -9.76 -7.88 -1.56
N PHE A 13 -10.20 -7.64 -0.33
CA PHE A 13 -9.98 -8.56 0.78
C PHE A 13 -11.17 -9.49 1.02
N THR A 14 -10.85 -10.75 1.30
CA THR A 14 -11.74 -11.66 2.05
C THR A 14 -11.49 -11.45 3.54
N VAL A 15 -12.36 -12.03 4.39
CA VAL A 15 -12.14 -12.02 5.85
C VAL A 15 -10.78 -12.61 6.21
N GLU A 16 -10.38 -13.70 5.54
CA GLU A 16 -9.10 -14.37 5.77
C GLU A 16 -7.91 -13.51 5.35
N THR A 17 -7.93 -12.94 4.14
CA THR A 17 -6.82 -12.12 3.65
C THR A 17 -6.72 -10.80 4.41
N GLU A 18 -7.82 -10.23 4.87
CA GLU A 18 -7.78 -9.07 5.78
C GLU A 18 -7.11 -9.41 7.11
N ALA A 19 -7.45 -10.56 7.71
CA ALA A 19 -6.81 -11.02 8.94
C ALA A 19 -5.30 -11.20 8.77
N LYS A 20 -4.86 -11.76 7.63
CA LYS A 20 -3.44 -11.89 7.29
C LYS A 20 -2.77 -10.52 7.11
N ALA A 21 -3.44 -9.56 6.46
CA ALA A 21 -2.93 -8.20 6.30
C ALA A 21 -2.73 -7.52 7.65
N ARG A 22 -3.71 -7.61 8.54
CA ARG A 22 -3.62 -7.08 9.91
C ARG A 22 -2.47 -7.71 10.69
N ALA A 23 -2.33 -9.02 10.64
CA ALA A 23 -1.24 -9.72 11.31
C ALA A 23 0.14 -9.29 10.76
N THR A 24 0.26 -9.10 9.45
CA THR A 24 1.48 -8.64 8.79
C THR A 24 1.84 -7.23 9.26
N ILE A 25 0.88 -6.30 9.22
CA ILE A 25 1.08 -4.91 9.66
C ILE A 25 1.46 -4.88 11.15
N ARG A 26 0.73 -5.60 12.00
CA ARG A 26 1.02 -5.69 13.43
C ARG A 26 2.45 -6.18 13.69
N LYS A 27 2.89 -7.21 12.97
CA LYS A 27 4.26 -7.70 13.08
C LYS A 27 5.27 -6.62 12.72
N ILE A 28 5.06 -5.88 11.64
CA ILE A 28 5.93 -4.78 11.23
C ILE A 28 6.04 -3.73 12.34
N LEU A 29 4.91 -3.36 12.95
CA LEU A 29 4.85 -2.36 14.03
C LEU A 29 5.59 -2.86 15.29
N ILE A 30 5.41 -4.12 15.66
CA ILE A 30 6.07 -4.73 16.82
C ILE A 30 7.58 -4.84 16.62
N ASP A 31 7.99 -5.25 15.42
CA ASP A 31 9.42 -5.38 15.08
C ASP A 31 10.13 -4.01 14.97
N ASN A 32 9.36 -2.93 14.77
CA ASN A 32 9.88 -1.57 14.56
C ASN A 32 9.16 -0.53 15.45
N PRO A 33 9.20 -0.66 16.78
CA PRO A 33 8.33 0.09 17.68
C PRO A 33 8.59 1.61 17.69
N THR A 34 9.77 2.04 17.26
CA THR A 34 10.18 3.46 17.21
C THR A 34 10.12 4.06 15.80
N ALA A 35 9.77 3.28 14.80
CA ALA A 35 9.70 3.78 13.43
C ALA A 35 8.54 4.77 13.25
N THR A 36 8.75 5.75 12.40
CA THR A 36 7.64 6.56 11.89
C THR A 36 6.97 5.80 10.75
N ILE A 37 5.69 5.51 10.91
CA ILE A 37 4.88 4.86 9.89
C ILE A 37 4.25 5.92 9.00
N THR A 38 4.35 5.75 7.67
CA THR A 38 3.62 6.59 6.72
C THR A 38 2.73 5.74 5.84
N SER A 39 1.50 6.18 5.62
CA SER A 39 0.52 5.51 4.79
C SER A 39 -0.39 6.53 4.11
N GLY A 40 -1.19 6.09 3.17
CA GLY A 40 -2.25 6.89 2.59
C GLY A 40 -3.46 6.96 3.52
N HIS A 41 -4.48 7.65 3.07
CA HIS A 41 -5.79 7.66 3.71
C HIS A 41 -6.82 7.61 2.58
N SER A 42 -6.86 6.45 1.89
CA SER A 42 -7.75 6.28 0.75
C SER A 42 -9.19 6.08 1.19
N LYS A 43 -10.13 6.71 0.48
CA LYS A 43 -11.56 6.43 0.65
C LYS A 43 -11.91 4.98 0.35
N LYS A 44 -11.10 4.29 -0.45
CA LYS A 44 -11.23 2.84 -0.70
C LYS A 44 -10.85 1.99 0.50
N LYS A 45 -10.36 2.62 1.60
CA LYS A 45 -9.93 1.94 2.81
C LYS A 45 -8.84 0.90 2.53
N GLY A 46 -8.99 -0.33 3.06
CA GLY A 46 -8.01 -1.39 2.89
C GLY A 46 -6.73 -1.12 3.66
N ILE A 47 -5.58 -1.40 3.08
CA ILE A 47 -4.28 -1.33 3.77
C ILE A 47 -4.03 0.04 4.40
N ASP A 48 -4.44 1.12 3.76
CA ASP A 48 -4.25 2.47 4.30
C ASP A 48 -4.92 2.62 5.68
N ILE A 49 -6.19 2.24 5.78
CA ILE A 49 -6.96 2.35 7.04
C ILE A 49 -6.57 1.25 8.03
N ILE A 50 -6.30 0.04 7.58
CA ILE A 50 -5.81 -1.05 8.45
C ILE A 50 -4.51 -0.63 9.13
N THR A 51 -3.62 0.05 8.41
CA THR A 51 -2.37 0.56 8.99
C THR A 51 -2.61 1.55 10.12
N GLU A 52 -3.53 2.48 9.94
CA GLU A 52 -3.91 3.45 10.99
C GLU A 52 -4.51 2.74 12.21
N GLU A 53 -5.46 1.83 11.99
CA GLU A 53 -6.10 1.06 13.06
C GLU A 53 -5.10 0.23 13.86
N GLU A 54 -4.24 -0.53 13.18
CA GLU A 54 -3.22 -1.35 13.84
C GLU A 54 -2.17 -0.49 14.57
N PHE A 55 -1.82 0.68 14.03
CA PHE A 55 -0.92 1.61 14.71
C PHE A 55 -1.48 2.05 16.05
N TYR A 56 -2.74 2.49 16.10
CA TYR A 56 -3.37 2.91 17.35
C TYR A 56 -3.60 1.77 18.34
N LEU A 57 -3.92 0.57 17.84
CA LEU A 57 -4.13 -0.61 18.69
C LEU A 57 -2.83 -1.11 19.35
N ASN A 58 -1.71 -1.04 18.64
CA ASN A 58 -0.45 -1.60 19.13
C ASN A 58 0.39 -0.62 19.96
N ARG A 59 -0.07 0.62 20.16
CA ARG A 59 0.56 1.66 21.00
C ARG A 59 2.08 1.76 20.79
N THR A 60 2.49 1.84 19.53
CA THR A 60 3.90 2.03 19.19
C THR A 60 4.40 3.38 19.73
N THR A 61 5.67 3.48 20.05
CA THR A 61 6.31 4.74 20.48
C THR A 61 6.75 5.60 19.29
N GLY A 62 6.65 5.07 18.07
CA GLY A 62 6.92 5.79 16.84
C GLY A 62 5.81 6.77 16.46
N GLY A 63 6.03 7.49 15.37
CA GLY A 63 5.04 8.42 14.79
C GLY A 63 4.16 7.78 13.73
N LEU A 64 2.99 8.36 13.50
CA LEU A 64 2.15 8.04 12.35
C LEU A 64 2.00 9.28 11.48
N TRP A 65 2.40 9.18 10.23
CA TRP A 65 2.33 10.27 9.27
C TRP A 65 1.42 9.92 8.08
N ILE A 66 0.18 10.36 8.15
CA ILE A 66 -0.84 10.09 7.15
C ILE A 66 -0.67 11.01 5.94
N ARG A 67 -0.65 10.40 4.76
CA ARG A 67 -0.52 11.05 3.46
C ARG A 67 -1.82 10.92 2.66
N ALA A 68 -2.85 11.62 3.07
CA ALA A 68 -4.10 11.63 2.32
C ALA A 68 -3.89 12.33 0.96
N PRO A 69 -4.49 11.80 -0.13
CA PRO A 69 -4.46 12.50 -1.41
C PRO A 69 -5.35 13.74 -1.37
N VAL A 70 -4.95 14.80 -2.05
CA VAL A 70 -5.77 16.02 -2.19
C VAL A 70 -7.02 15.73 -3.01
N ILE A 71 -6.87 14.93 -4.06
CA ILE A 71 -7.99 14.38 -4.82
C ILE A 71 -7.84 12.86 -4.97
N GLU A 72 -8.96 12.16 -4.89
CA GLU A 72 -9.07 10.70 -5.01
C GLU A 72 -8.98 10.24 -6.48
N ALA A 73 -7.92 10.62 -7.17
CA ALA A 73 -7.67 10.32 -8.56
C ALA A 73 -6.18 10.12 -8.83
N TRP A 74 -5.87 9.43 -9.90
CA TRP A 74 -4.52 9.31 -10.43
C TRP A 74 -4.35 10.37 -11.54
N PRO A 75 -3.82 11.55 -11.25
CA PRO A 75 -3.74 12.60 -12.23
C PRO A 75 -2.78 12.22 -13.36
N LYS A 76 -3.15 12.57 -14.58
CA LYS A 76 -2.27 12.52 -15.73
C LYS A 76 -1.18 13.58 -15.54
N ASN A 77 0.04 13.28 -15.99
CA ASN A 77 1.17 14.23 -16.04
C ASN A 77 1.82 14.63 -14.71
N GLY A 78 1.69 13.84 -13.65
CA GLY A 78 2.47 14.04 -12.42
C GLY A 78 2.24 15.36 -11.70
N GLN A 79 1.11 16.03 -11.94
CA GLN A 79 0.76 17.26 -11.22
C GLN A 79 0.59 16.99 -9.74
N GLY A 80 1.08 17.87 -8.90
CA GLY A 80 1.35 17.73 -7.46
C GLY A 80 0.20 17.39 -6.51
N TYR A 81 -0.85 16.72 -6.99
CA TYR A 81 -2.01 16.33 -6.21
C TYR A 81 -2.57 14.97 -6.67
N GLY A 82 -3.31 14.29 -5.81
CA GLY A 82 -3.88 12.98 -6.09
C GLY A 82 -2.99 11.80 -5.65
N TYR A 83 -3.35 10.60 -6.10
CA TYR A 83 -2.69 9.37 -5.65
C TYR A 83 -1.21 9.30 -6.02
N MET A 84 -0.83 9.78 -7.21
CA MET A 84 0.56 9.73 -7.64
C MET A 84 1.46 10.58 -6.74
N ALA A 85 1.06 11.82 -6.45
CA ALA A 85 1.82 12.72 -5.59
C ALA A 85 1.94 12.18 -4.16
N ARG A 86 0.82 11.70 -3.60
CA ARG A 86 0.77 11.06 -2.30
C ARG A 86 1.69 9.83 -2.23
N ASN A 87 1.62 8.97 -3.25
CA ASN A 87 2.42 7.76 -3.31
C ASN A 87 3.91 8.07 -3.50
N LEU A 88 4.26 9.14 -4.20
CA LEU A 88 5.64 9.61 -4.29
C LEU A 88 6.19 10.02 -2.92
N ASP A 89 5.39 10.68 -2.09
CA ASP A 89 5.80 11.02 -0.74
C ASP A 89 6.02 9.77 0.14
N ILE A 90 5.15 8.78 0.02
CA ILE A 90 5.33 7.50 0.72
C ILE A 90 6.57 6.74 0.20
N ALA A 91 6.84 6.80 -1.10
CA ALA A 91 7.99 6.16 -1.72
C ALA A 91 9.35 6.70 -1.22
N LYS A 92 9.37 7.87 -0.59
CA LYS A 92 10.57 8.45 0.06
C LYS A 92 10.89 7.84 1.43
N ALA A 93 10.08 6.93 1.94
CA ALA A 93 10.36 6.22 3.19
C ALA A 93 11.61 5.32 3.04
N ASP A 94 12.33 5.10 4.14
CA ASP A 94 13.53 4.25 4.15
C ASP A 94 13.22 2.82 3.70
N LEU A 95 12.02 2.33 4.06
CA LEU A 95 11.47 1.05 3.65
C LEU A 95 10.01 1.22 3.22
N VAL A 96 9.66 0.71 2.06
CA VAL A 96 8.25 0.63 1.61
C VAL A 96 7.78 -0.82 1.66
N VAL A 97 6.69 -1.05 2.39
CA VAL A 97 6.01 -2.33 2.47
C VAL A 97 4.78 -2.30 1.58
N VAL A 98 4.74 -3.18 0.60
CA VAL A 98 3.63 -3.35 -0.33
C VAL A 98 2.85 -4.61 0.03
N ILE A 99 1.58 -4.47 0.37
CA ILE A 99 0.71 -5.59 0.74
C ILE A 99 -0.38 -5.74 -0.32
N VAL A 100 -0.32 -6.83 -1.06
CA VAL A 100 -1.22 -7.15 -2.16
C VAL A 100 -1.90 -8.50 -1.96
N VAL A 101 -3.05 -8.70 -2.58
CA VAL A 101 -3.86 -9.92 -2.43
C VAL A 101 -3.71 -10.79 -3.65
N LYS A 102 -3.54 -12.09 -3.44
CA LYS A 102 -3.42 -13.07 -4.51
C LYS A 102 -4.77 -13.38 -5.15
N GLU A 103 -5.79 -13.51 -4.34
CA GLU A 103 -7.14 -13.88 -4.79
C GLU A 103 -8.16 -12.89 -4.22
N TYR A 104 -8.99 -12.34 -5.09
CA TYR A 104 -10.04 -11.41 -4.72
C TYR A 104 -11.30 -12.16 -4.28
N PRO A 105 -12.19 -11.51 -3.54
CA PRO A 105 -13.46 -12.13 -3.14
C PRO A 105 -14.27 -12.62 -4.33
N PRO A 106 -15.05 -13.71 -4.18
CA PRO A 106 -16.02 -14.09 -5.18
C PRO A 106 -16.98 -12.92 -5.49
N GLY A 107 -17.19 -12.67 -6.76
CA GLY A 107 -18.05 -11.56 -7.20
C GLY A 107 -17.37 -10.19 -7.26
N TYR A 108 -16.06 -10.10 -7.02
CA TYR A 108 -15.31 -8.87 -7.26
C TYR A 108 -15.50 -8.41 -8.71
N LYS A 109 -15.87 -7.14 -8.87
CA LYS A 109 -16.06 -6.54 -10.19
C LYS A 109 -14.84 -5.74 -10.57
N PHE A 110 -14.13 -6.23 -11.60
CA PHE A 110 -13.01 -5.50 -12.17
C PHE A 110 -13.46 -4.24 -12.89
N GLU A 111 -12.78 -3.14 -12.63
CA GLU A 111 -12.92 -1.95 -13.45
C GLU A 111 -12.37 -2.21 -14.86
N SER A 112 -12.86 -1.45 -15.85
CA SER A 112 -12.48 -1.65 -17.26
C SER A 112 -10.98 -1.51 -17.53
N TRP A 113 -10.26 -0.79 -16.69
CA TRP A 113 -8.81 -0.55 -16.76
C TRP A 113 -7.99 -1.52 -15.92
N GLU A 114 -8.63 -2.28 -15.01
CA GLU A 114 -7.93 -3.22 -14.14
C GLU A 114 -7.45 -4.45 -14.93
N PRO A 115 -6.24 -4.94 -14.64
CA PRO A 115 -5.83 -6.23 -15.16
C PRO A 115 -6.74 -7.33 -14.59
N LYS A 116 -7.13 -8.26 -15.43
CA LYS A 116 -7.99 -9.39 -15.02
C LYS A 116 -7.32 -10.37 -14.05
N THR A 117 -6.03 -10.23 -13.84
CA THR A 117 -5.28 -10.97 -12.84
C THR A 117 -5.58 -10.39 -11.45
N PRO A 118 -6.09 -11.19 -10.52
CA PRO A 118 -6.53 -10.67 -9.22
C PRO A 118 -5.39 -10.29 -8.27
N TYR A 119 -4.15 -10.55 -8.61
CA TYR A 119 -2.99 -10.26 -7.78
C TYR A 119 -1.88 -9.63 -8.60
N CYS A 120 -1.01 -8.94 -7.93
CA CYS A 120 0.07 -8.23 -8.55
C CYS A 120 1.40 -8.95 -8.34
N TYR A 121 1.98 -9.47 -9.40
CA TYR A 121 3.37 -9.97 -9.36
C TYR A 121 4.33 -9.11 -10.15
N HIS A 122 3.94 -7.90 -10.51
CA HIS A 122 4.75 -7.04 -11.33
C HIS A 122 6.15 -6.86 -10.82
N CYS A 123 6.33 -7.00 -9.52
CA CYS A 123 7.64 -7.05 -8.90
C CYS A 123 8.50 -8.22 -9.43
N LYS A 124 7.90 -9.33 -9.89
CA LYS A 124 8.59 -10.47 -10.48
C LYS A 124 8.58 -10.44 -12.00
N ASP A 125 7.44 -10.20 -12.59
CA ASP A 125 7.23 -10.34 -14.02
C ASP A 125 7.47 -9.05 -14.80
N LYS A 126 7.49 -7.89 -14.11
CA LYS A 126 7.57 -6.55 -14.71
C LYS A 126 6.51 -6.32 -15.79
N ARG A 127 5.35 -6.95 -15.64
CA ARG A 127 4.24 -6.78 -16.58
C ARG A 127 3.65 -5.39 -16.43
N GLU A 128 3.46 -4.71 -17.52
CA GLU A 128 2.93 -3.34 -17.56
C GLU A 128 1.58 -3.21 -16.83
N SER A 129 0.72 -4.21 -16.96
CA SER A 129 -0.58 -4.27 -16.28
C SER A 129 -0.48 -4.20 -14.74
N HIS A 130 0.61 -4.67 -14.17
CA HIS A 130 0.84 -4.67 -12.74
C HIS A 130 1.43 -3.36 -12.22
N ILE A 131 2.22 -2.67 -13.03
CA ILE A 131 2.79 -1.36 -12.71
C ILE A 131 1.69 -0.31 -12.49
N LYS A 132 0.52 -0.50 -13.08
CA LYS A 132 -0.65 0.37 -12.90
C LYS A 132 -1.29 0.29 -11.51
N SER A 133 -0.95 -0.70 -10.69
CA SER A 133 -1.35 -0.70 -9.28
C SER A 133 -0.60 0.37 -8.51
N GLY A 134 -1.34 1.26 -7.84
CA GLY A 134 -0.73 2.36 -7.06
C GLY A 134 0.23 1.90 -5.98
N ALA A 135 -0.10 0.81 -5.28
CA ALA A 135 0.77 0.24 -4.26
C ALA A 135 2.09 -0.28 -4.84
N CYS A 136 1.99 -0.99 -5.94
CA CYS A 136 3.16 -1.54 -6.60
C CYS A 136 4.03 -0.48 -7.27
N TRP A 137 3.40 0.52 -7.88
CA TRP A 137 4.11 1.68 -8.38
C TRP A 137 4.92 2.36 -7.26
N THR A 138 4.34 2.48 -6.07
CA THR A 138 5.00 3.09 -4.91
C THR A 138 6.24 2.31 -4.49
N GLY A 139 6.15 0.98 -4.41
CA GLY A 139 7.30 0.12 -4.09
C GLY A 139 8.42 0.20 -5.14
N LEU A 140 8.08 0.15 -6.43
CA LEU A 140 9.04 0.30 -7.52
C LEU A 140 9.69 1.70 -7.49
N LYS A 141 8.90 2.74 -7.21
CA LYS A 141 9.40 4.11 -7.10
C LYS A 141 10.35 4.29 -5.92
N ALA A 142 10.11 3.63 -4.80
CA ALA A 142 11.04 3.62 -3.68
C ALA A 142 12.40 3.04 -4.10
N ILE A 143 12.42 1.93 -4.83
CA ILE A 143 13.65 1.33 -5.36
C ILE A 143 14.37 2.30 -6.31
N GLU A 144 13.66 2.96 -7.22
CA GLU A 144 14.24 3.97 -8.12
C GLU A 144 14.89 5.14 -7.35
N LEU A 145 14.32 5.50 -6.20
CA LEU A 145 14.86 6.54 -5.33
C LEU A 145 16.01 6.08 -4.43
N GLY A 146 16.42 4.80 -4.53
CA GLY A 146 17.49 4.22 -3.72
C GLY A 146 17.06 3.70 -2.35
N HIS A 147 15.77 3.59 -2.09
CA HIS A 147 15.21 3.05 -0.86
C HIS A 147 14.88 1.56 -0.99
N GLN A 148 14.54 0.92 0.13
CA GLN A 148 14.15 -0.49 0.15
C GLN A 148 12.64 -0.64 -0.06
N ALA A 149 12.26 -1.74 -0.71
CA ALA A 149 10.86 -2.15 -0.80
C ALA A 149 10.72 -3.67 -0.67
N ILE A 150 9.69 -4.10 0.04
CA ILE A 150 9.33 -5.51 0.21
C ILE A 150 7.86 -5.71 -0.12
N TRP A 151 7.52 -6.90 -0.61
CA TRP A 151 6.16 -7.25 -1.01
C TRP A 151 5.66 -8.44 -0.19
N TYR A 152 4.45 -8.30 0.32
CA TYR A 152 3.67 -9.38 0.91
C TYR A 152 2.50 -9.71 -0.02
N LEU A 153 2.48 -10.94 -0.49
CA LEU A 153 1.42 -11.48 -1.30
C LEU A 153 0.54 -12.38 -0.44
N LEU A 154 -0.66 -11.94 -0.16
CA LEU A 154 -1.61 -12.62 0.72
C LEU A 154 -2.56 -13.55 -0.04
#